data_3487300bc9b2ed8942e567ce98adfe66
#
_entry.id   3487300bc9b2ed8942e567ce98adfe66
#
_cell.length_a   1.000
_cell.length_b   1.000
_cell.length_c   1.000
_cell.angle_alpha   90.00
_cell.angle_beta   90.00
_cell.angle_gamma   90.00
#
_symmetry.space_group_name_H-M   'P 1'
#
loop_
_entity.id
_entity.type
_entity.pdbx_description
1 polymer ?
#
loop_
_entity_poly.entity_id
_entity_poly.type
_entity_poly.pdbx_seq_one_letter_code
_entity_poly.pdbx_strand_id
1 'polypeptide(L)'
;MTTDGMTAEERGGLKQCTVVMTRGCNLRCDFCFAKGAGYRADDRLSYDELRHIVDFCGEAGVRYMFFTGGEPLTHPHMFDTLRYVSNRYPSMTSALATNGILLADEDLCKGLVDSGLGYLDVSMKGSGEESWRKATGRNGFVAQLDAISNLSRLPLEFTCSMVITQDSVLHLCDAVQAAHDRGARQFSFTFFIDNAESKEKDCEYLAKHDPFALIEAFLSQIDRLNGITDDWWVEYSFPLCVYTERQLKLLEGRLAGPCQVHLQNAITVNTRMELLPCDMFVDSGLGRLGSDIPSWRELGEWRGSAKYQAVMREIRRRPSTRCSSCAQLDRCFGGCPVLWKNYSFEALMSYKAQREAGRRQGKA
;
A
#
# COMPACT_ATOMS: atom_id res chain seq x y z
N MET A 1 11.97 -9.73 -18.97
CA MET A 1 10.87 -10.36 -19.73
C MET A 1 9.96 -9.26 -20.18
N THR A 2 9.89 -9.01 -21.46
CA THR A 2 8.94 -8.07 -22.05
C THR A 2 7.53 -8.59 -21.81
N THR A 3 6.57 -7.72 -21.51
CA THR A 3 5.14 -8.06 -21.32
C THR A 3 4.52 -8.76 -22.54
N ASP A 4 5.23 -8.83 -23.66
CA ASP A 4 4.81 -9.49 -24.90
C ASP A 4 4.91 -11.02 -24.87
N GLY A 5 5.58 -11.62 -23.88
CA GLY A 5 5.69 -13.08 -23.71
C GLY A 5 4.67 -13.73 -22.78
N MET A 6 3.82 -12.94 -22.09
CA MET A 6 2.78 -13.50 -21.22
C MET A 6 1.59 -13.97 -22.07
N THR A 7 1.07 -15.17 -21.80
CA THR A 7 -0.16 -15.68 -22.40
C THR A 7 -1.36 -14.79 -22.08
N ALA A 8 -2.43 -14.89 -22.86
CA ALA A 8 -3.68 -14.14 -22.61
C ALA A 8 -4.25 -14.45 -21.20
N GLU A 9 -4.08 -15.69 -20.69
CA GLU A 9 -4.44 -16.09 -19.33
C GLU A 9 -3.53 -15.44 -18.28
N GLU A 10 -2.23 -15.31 -18.53
CA GLU A 10 -1.31 -14.60 -17.66
C GLU A 10 -1.50 -13.08 -17.67
N ARG A 11 -2.05 -12.51 -18.75
CA ARG A 11 -2.35 -11.07 -18.89
C ARG A 11 -3.76 -10.67 -18.44
N GLY A 12 -4.70 -11.59 -18.29
CA GLY A 12 -6.12 -11.29 -18.08
C GLY A 12 -6.72 -11.77 -16.77
N GLY A 13 -6.07 -12.69 -16.05
CA GLY A 13 -6.59 -13.21 -14.79
C GLY A 13 -6.42 -12.22 -13.64
N LEU A 14 -7.50 -11.86 -12.95
CA LEU A 14 -7.42 -11.17 -11.68
C LEU A 14 -6.74 -12.08 -10.66
N LYS A 15 -5.68 -11.57 -10.00
CA LYS A 15 -5.00 -12.29 -8.92
C LYS A 15 -5.41 -11.77 -7.56
N GLN A 16 -5.71 -10.46 -7.48
CA GLN A 16 -5.98 -9.77 -6.22
C GLN A 16 -7.16 -8.82 -6.35
N CYS A 17 -7.94 -8.72 -5.27
CA CYS A 17 -8.89 -7.65 -5.04
C CYS A 17 -8.60 -6.96 -3.72
N THR A 18 -8.44 -5.64 -3.73
CA THR A 18 -8.38 -4.82 -2.53
C THR A 18 -9.77 -4.26 -2.24
N VAL A 19 -10.28 -4.43 -1.03
CA VAL A 19 -11.60 -3.96 -0.61
C VAL A 19 -11.46 -2.92 0.48
N VAL A 20 -11.83 -1.69 0.16
CA VAL A 20 -11.95 -0.59 1.14
C VAL A 20 -13.29 -0.77 1.86
N MET A 21 -13.31 -1.51 2.98
CA MET A 21 -14.53 -1.90 3.68
C MET A 21 -15.26 -0.71 4.32
N THR A 22 -14.50 0.27 4.82
CA THR A 22 -15.01 1.42 5.54
C THR A 22 -14.06 2.62 5.43
N ARG A 23 -14.59 3.82 5.51
CA ARG A 23 -13.81 5.05 5.72
C ARG A 23 -13.75 5.46 7.20
N GLY A 24 -14.43 4.72 8.09
CA GLY A 24 -14.30 4.87 9.54
C GLY A 24 -12.93 4.40 10.03
N CYS A 25 -12.31 5.18 10.91
CA CYS A 25 -11.04 4.80 11.54
C CYS A 25 -10.99 5.32 12.98
N ASN A 26 -10.38 4.56 13.86
CA ASN A 26 -10.12 4.96 15.26
C ASN A 26 -8.88 5.84 15.42
N LEU A 27 -8.09 6.08 14.35
CA LEU A 27 -6.93 6.98 14.29
C LEU A 27 -7.14 8.15 13.32
N ARG A 28 -6.20 9.12 13.36
CA ARG A 28 -6.14 10.29 12.46
C ARG A 28 -4.70 10.54 12.04
N CYS A 29 -4.10 9.55 11.36
CA CYS A 29 -2.71 9.63 10.92
C CYS A 29 -2.49 10.81 9.96
N ASP A 30 -1.42 11.54 10.17
CA ASP A 30 -1.04 12.70 9.36
C ASP A 30 -0.59 12.32 7.94
N PHE A 31 -0.07 11.11 7.79
CA PHE A 31 0.37 10.51 6.52
C PHE A 31 -0.70 9.62 5.87
N CYS A 32 -1.95 9.63 6.33
CA CYS A 32 -2.99 8.75 5.80
C CYS A 32 -3.39 9.15 4.37
N PHE A 33 -3.28 8.21 3.44
CA PHE A 33 -3.69 8.43 2.05
C PHE A 33 -5.19 8.75 1.91
N ALA A 34 -6.03 8.26 2.82
CA ALA A 34 -7.48 8.50 2.82
C ALA A 34 -7.88 9.85 3.44
N LYS A 35 -6.93 10.66 3.94
CA LYS A 35 -7.20 11.92 4.65
C LYS A 35 -8.04 12.91 3.83
N GLY A 36 -7.77 13.01 2.52
CA GLY A 36 -8.52 13.89 1.60
C GLY A 36 -9.96 13.43 1.33
N ALA A 37 -10.22 12.13 1.40
CA ALA A 37 -11.54 11.53 1.16
C ALA A 37 -12.50 11.65 2.36
N GLY A 38 -12.01 12.11 3.51
CA GLY A 38 -12.76 12.25 4.77
C GLY A 38 -12.95 10.92 5.51
N TYR A 39 -13.03 11.04 6.84
CA TYR A 39 -13.29 9.93 7.75
C TYR A 39 -14.78 9.95 8.13
N ARG A 40 -15.57 9.03 7.57
CA ARG A 40 -16.98 8.89 7.87
C ARG A 40 -17.23 7.49 8.43
N ALA A 41 -17.66 7.39 9.68
CA ALA A 41 -17.91 6.10 10.33
C ALA A 41 -19.07 5.32 9.70
N ASP A 42 -20.00 6.03 9.08
CA ASP A 42 -21.17 5.52 8.36
C ASP A 42 -20.89 5.17 6.89
N ASP A 43 -19.76 5.62 6.33
CA ASP A 43 -19.31 5.29 4.97
C ASP A 43 -18.61 3.92 4.99
N ARG A 44 -19.39 2.89 4.81
CA ARG A 44 -18.94 1.48 4.81
C ARG A 44 -19.83 0.62 3.93
N LEU A 45 -19.27 -0.46 3.44
CA LEU A 45 -20.00 -1.48 2.70
C LEU A 45 -20.99 -2.21 3.62
N SER A 46 -22.16 -2.52 3.13
CA SER A 46 -23.08 -3.45 3.79
C SER A 46 -22.57 -4.89 3.67
N TYR A 47 -23.13 -5.82 4.47
CA TYR A 47 -22.76 -7.22 4.38
C TYR A 47 -23.12 -7.84 3.02
N ASP A 48 -24.23 -7.44 2.42
CA ASP A 48 -24.64 -7.93 1.09
C ASP A 48 -23.70 -7.41 -0.01
N GLU A 49 -23.25 -6.16 0.07
CA GLU A 49 -22.23 -5.63 -0.86
C GLU A 49 -20.89 -6.36 -0.71
N LEU A 50 -20.46 -6.67 0.52
CA LEU A 50 -19.24 -7.45 0.77
C LEU A 50 -19.37 -8.85 0.18
N ARG A 51 -20.50 -9.54 0.39
CA ARG A 51 -20.74 -10.85 -0.23
C ARG A 51 -20.73 -10.78 -1.75
N HIS A 52 -21.36 -9.75 -2.33
CA HIS A 52 -21.35 -9.55 -3.78
C HIS A 52 -19.92 -9.38 -4.33
N ILE A 53 -19.06 -8.58 -3.66
CA ILE A 53 -17.65 -8.44 -4.04
C ILE A 53 -16.91 -9.78 -3.92
N VAL A 54 -17.13 -10.52 -2.85
CA VAL A 54 -16.49 -11.83 -2.63
C VAL A 54 -16.90 -12.82 -3.72
N ASP A 55 -18.20 -12.91 -4.05
CA ASP A 55 -18.70 -13.80 -5.09
C ASP A 55 -18.16 -13.42 -6.47
N PHE A 56 -18.17 -12.11 -6.80
CA PHE A 56 -17.57 -11.57 -8.03
C PHE A 56 -16.10 -12.00 -8.16
N CYS A 57 -15.32 -11.83 -7.11
CA CYS A 57 -13.89 -12.17 -7.08
C CYS A 57 -13.65 -13.68 -7.13
N GLY A 58 -14.42 -14.45 -6.38
CA GLY A 58 -14.30 -15.90 -6.33
C GLY A 58 -14.62 -16.57 -7.68
N GLU A 59 -15.68 -16.11 -8.35
CA GLU A 59 -16.03 -16.54 -9.69
C GLU A 59 -15.02 -16.12 -10.76
N ALA A 60 -14.35 -14.97 -10.56
CA ALA A 60 -13.25 -14.48 -11.41
C ALA A 60 -11.91 -15.21 -11.17
N GLY A 61 -11.85 -16.11 -10.17
CA GLY A 61 -10.62 -16.85 -9.84
C GLY A 61 -9.56 -16.02 -9.10
N VAL A 62 -9.97 -14.95 -8.42
CA VAL A 62 -9.09 -14.15 -7.54
C VAL A 62 -8.53 -15.05 -6.43
N ARG A 63 -7.23 -14.93 -6.18
CA ARG A 63 -6.51 -15.73 -5.17
C ARG A 63 -6.30 -14.99 -3.85
N TYR A 64 -6.22 -13.66 -3.91
CA TYR A 64 -5.93 -12.84 -2.73
C TYR A 64 -6.98 -11.75 -2.59
N MET A 65 -7.67 -11.74 -1.46
CA MET A 65 -8.62 -10.71 -1.09
C MET A 65 -8.05 -9.91 0.06
N PHE A 66 -7.69 -8.65 -0.22
CA PHE A 66 -7.03 -7.77 0.75
C PHE A 66 -8.03 -6.74 1.29
N PHE A 67 -8.37 -6.87 2.56
CA PHE A 67 -9.30 -5.97 3.24
C PHE A 67 -8.55 -4.80 3.88
N THR A 68 -9.01 -3.59 3.59
CA THR A 68 -8.44 -2.34 4.08
C THR A 68 -9.53 -1.28 4.29
N GLY A 69 -9.13 -0.03 4.47
CA GLY A 69 -10.07 1.09 4.59
C GLY A 69 -9.54 2.17 5.52
N GLY A 70 -10.39 2.69 6.39
CA GLY A 70 -9.97 3.40 7.58
C GLY A 70 -9.31 2.43 8.56
N GLU A 71 -10.13 1.79 9.42
CA GLU A 71 -9.70 0.64 10.21
C GLU A 71 -10.71 -0.49 10.01
N PRO A 72 -10.38 -1.53 9.24
CA PRO A 72 -11.33 -2.58 8.88
C PRO A 72 -11.81 -3.41 10.08
N LEU A 73 -11.03 -3.52 11.15
CA LEU A 73 -11.46 -4.21 12.38
C LEU A 73 -12.60 -3.48 13.11
N THR A 74 -12.90 -2.23 12.76
CA THR A 74 -14.09 -1.52 13.26
C THR A 74 -15.35 -1.85 12.45
N HIS A 75 -15.22 -2.60 11.36
CA HIS A 75 -16.36 -2.97 10.51
C HIS A 75 -17.18 -4.10 11.18
N PRO A 76 -18.52 -3.93 11.37
CA PRO A 76 -19.33 -4.89 12.13
C PRO A 76 -19.37 -6.29 11.49
N HIS A 77 -19.16 -6.40 10.18
CA HIS A 77 -19.20 -7.66 9.43
C HIS A 77 -17.82 -8.18 9.02
N MET A 78 -16.73 -7.73 9.68
CA MET A 78 -15.38 -8.19 9.34
C MET A 78 -15.26 -9.71 9.47
N PHE A 79 -15.60 -10.26 10.63
CA PHE A 79 -15.53 -11.70 10.91
C PHE A 79 -16.48 -12.52 10.03
N ASP A 80 -17.70 -12.03 9.82
CA ASP A 80 -18.67 -12.69 8.93
C ASP A 80 -18.16 -12.76 7.50
N THR A 81 -17.49 -11.68 7.04
CA THR A 81 -16.90 -11.62 5.70
C THR A 81 -15.76 -12.62 5.56
N LEU A 82 -14.85 -12.70 6.55
CA LEU A 82 -13.76 -13.69 6.55
C LEU A 82 -14.30 -15.12 6.50
N ARG A 83 -15.27 -15.44 7.34
CA ARG A 83 -15.95 -16.76 7.33
C ARG A 83 -16.63 -17.05 5.99
N TYR A 84 -17.24 -16.03 5.39
CA TYR A 84 -17.87 -16.20 4.07
C TYR A 84 -16.84 -16.53 3.00
N VAL A 85 -15.70 -15.83 2.95
CA VAL A 85 -14.59 -16.11 2.02
C VAL A 85 -14.07 -17.53 2.24
N SER A 86 -13.69 -17.86 3.48
CA SER A 86 -13.10 -19.15 3.84
C SER A 86 -14.01 -20.34 3.50
N ASN A 87 -15.31 -20.22 3.77
CA ASN A 87 -16.27 -21.29 3.52
C ASN A 87 -16.66 -21.42 2.04
N ARG A 88 -16.80 -20.30 1.34
CA ARG A 88 -17.30 -20.28 -0.04
C ARG A 88 -16.21 -20.46 -1.08
N TYR A 89 -15.01 -19.92 -0.79
CA TYR A 89 -13.87 -19.92 -1.69
C TYR A 89 -12.58 -20.31 -0.96
N PRO A 90 -12.42 -21.58 -0.53
CA PRO A 90 -11.30 -22.02 0.32
C PRO A 90 -9.91 -21.91 -0.33
N SER A 91 -9.84 -21.70 -1.64
CA SER A 91 -8.61 -21.42 -2.38
C SER A 91 -8.23 -19.93 -2.42
N MET A 92 -9.10 -19.06 -1.90
CA MET A 92 -8.88 -17.61 -1.83
C MET A 92 -8.31 -17.25 -0.45
N THR A 93 -7.14 -16.66 -0.42
CA THR A 93 -6.51 -16.16 0.81
C THR A 93 -7.08 -14.81 1.19
N SER A 94 -7.65 -14.70 2.38
CA SER A 94 -8.01 -13.41 2.98
C SER A 94 -6.81 -12.76 3.62
N ALA A 95 -6.56 -11.51 3.33
CA ALA A 95 -5.53 -10.67 3.93
C ALA A 95 -6.14 -9.38 4.49
N LEU A 96 -5.55 -8.82 5.53
CA LEU A 96 -6.08 -7.65 6.23
C LEU A 96 -4.95 -6.68 6.60
N ALA A 97 -5.14 -5.37 6.31
CA ALA A 97 -4.28 -4.31 6.86
C ALA A 97 -4.98 -3.63 8.05
N THR A 98 -4.28 -3.52 9.17
CA THR A 98 -4.81 -2.89 10.40
C THR A 98 -3.77 -2.01 11.08
N ASN A 99 -4.21 -1.04 11.88
CA ASN A 99 -3.34 -0.31 12.79
C ASN A 99 -2.98 -1.12 14.07
N GLY A 100 -3.58 -2.27 14.26
CA GLY A 100 -3.28 -3.23 15.31
C GLY A 100 -3.85 -2.92 16.69
N ILE A 101 -4.35 -1.69 16.98
CA ILE A 101 -4.75 -1.31 18.35
C ILE A 101 -5.79 -2.28 18.94
N LEU A 102 -6.78 -2.69 18.15
CA LEU A 102 -7.84 -3.57 18.62
C LEU A 102 -7.34 -4.99 18.90
N LEU A 103 -6.22 -5.38 18.32
CA LEU A 103 -5.59 -6.69 18.50
C LEU A 103 -4.77 -6.80 19.81
N ALA A 104 -4.73 -5.76 20.64
CA ALA A 104 -4.35 -5.88 22.05
C ALA A 104 -5.29 -6.83 22.81
N ASP A 105 -6.53 -7.00 22.32
CA ASP A 105 -7.45 -8.04 22.75
C ASP A 105 -7.09 -9.37 22.09
N GLU A 106 -6.68 -10.34 22.93
CA GLU A 106 -6.25 -11.66 22.47
C GLU A 106 -7.41 -12.49 21.85
N ASP A 107 -8.63 -12.31 22.34
CA ASP A 107 -9.81 -13.03 21.82
C ASP A 107 -10.16 -12.52 20.42
N LEU A 108 -9.94 -11.23 20.14
CA LEU A 108 -10.07 -10.68 18.78
C LEU A 108 -9.04 -11.30 17.82
N CYS A 109 -7.79 -11.47 18.26
CA CYS A 109 -6.75 -12.13 17.45
C CYS A 109 -7.13 -13.59 17.13
N LYS A 110 -7.57 -14.37 18.12
CA LYS A 110 -8.06 -15.75 17.93
C LYS A 110 -9.25 -15.79 16.97
N GLY A 111 -10.20 -14.87 17.15
CA GLY A 111 -11.37 -14.73 16.28
C GLY A 111 -11.03 -14.50 14.82
N LEU A 112 -9.95 -13.77 14.50
CA LEU A 112 -9.47 -13.60 13.12
C LEU A 112 -8.98 -14.91 12.52
N VAL A 113 -8.18 -15.69 13.27
CA VAL A 113 -7.68 -16.99 12.84
C VAL A 113 -8.84 -17.96 12.63
N ASP A 114 -9.76 -18.05 13.60
CA ASP A 114 -10.93 -18.94 13.56
C ASP A 114 -11.89 -18.56 12.41
N SER A 115 -11.86 -17.32 11.96
CA SER A 115 -12.65 -16.83 10.82
C SER A 115 -11.96 -17.05 9.46
N GLY A 116 -10.76 -17.63 9.43
CA GLY A 116 -10.05 -18.00 8.21
C GLY A 116 -9.22 -16.87 7.60
N LEU A 117 -8.73 -15.92 8.42
CA LEU A 117 -7.72 -14.95 7.97
C LEU A 117 -6.41 -15.68 7.66
N GLY A 118 -5.85 -15.49 6.46
CA GLY A 118 -4.62 -16.13 6.02
C GLY A 118 -3.37 -15.25 6.17
N TYR A 119 -3.52 -13.93 6.20
CA TYR A 119 -2.39 -13.00 6.31
C TYR A 119 -2.80 -11.67 6.93
N LEU A 120 -1.89 -11.07 7.73
CA LEU A 120 -2.13 -9.79 8.40
C LEU A 120 -0.97 -8.82 8.17
N ASP A 121 -1.31 -7.57 7.83
CA ASP A 121 -0.37 -6.45 7.81
C ASP A 121 -0.68 -5.50 8.98
N VAL A 122 0.27 -5.40 9.90
CA VAL A 122 0.19 -4.49 11.07
C VAL A 122 0.96 -3.22 10.76
N SER A 123 0.24 -2.14 10.51
CA SER A 123 0.83 -0.86 10.14
C SER A 123 1.38 -0.11 11.36
N MET A 124 2.71 -0.16 11.58
CA MET A 124 3.41 0.54 12.65
C MET A 124 3.34 2.06 12.48
N LYS A 125 3.23 2.79 13.61
CA LYS A 125 3.00 4.26 13.57
C LYS A 125 4.09 5.07 14.30
N GLY A 126 4.95 4.43 15.09
CA GLY A 126 5.99 5.10 15.85
C GLY A 126 6.83 4.13 16.67
N SER A 127 7.82 4.65 17.39
CA SER A 127 8.76 3.91 18.23
C SER A 127 8.53 4.08 19.74
N GLY A 128 7.49 4.84 20.10
CA GLY A 128 7.10 5.14 21.48
C GLY A 128 5.81 5.96 21.49
N GLU A 129 5.22 6.17 22.67
CA GLU A 129 3.93 6.87 22.80
C GLU A 129 3.95 8.29 22.25
N GLU A 130 5.06 9.01 22.37
CA GLU A 130 5.19 10.38 21.85
C GLU A 130 5.15 10.42 20.33
N SER A 131 6.04 9.65 19.66
CA SER A 131 6.08 9.57 18.18
C SER A 131 4.77 8.99 17.62
N TRP A 132 4.20 7.99 18.30
CA TRP A 132 2.89 7.45 17.96
C TRP A 132 1.78 8.51 18.00
N ARG A 133 1.67 9.24 19.13
CA ARG A 133 0.66 10.29 19.30
C ARG A 133 0.83 11.42 18.29
N LYS A 134 2.08 11.80 18.01
CA LYS A 134 2.39 12.80 16.97
C LYS A 134 1.86 12.35 15.61
N ALA A 135 2.11 11.11 15.23
CA ALA A 135 1.73 10.57 13.92
C ALA A 135 0.22 10.27 13.78
N THR A 136 -0.48 9.96 14.88
CA THR A 136 -1.85 9.41 14.81
C THR A 136 -2.91 10.26 15.51
N GLY A 137 -2.50 11.26 16.30
CA GLY A 137 -3.37 12.08 17.12
C GLY A 137 -3.87 11.41 18.40
N ARG A 138 -3.46 10.18 18.72
CA ARG A 138 -3.88 9.40 19.90
C ARG A 138 -2.73 8.56 20.48
N ASN A 139 -2.89 8.09 21.71
CA ASN A 139 -2.02 7.07 22.27
C ASN A 139 -2.41 5.69 21.70
N GLY A 140 -1.47 4.76 21.65
CA GLY A 140 -1.74 3.42 21.11
C GLY A 140 -0.49 2.56 20.88
N PHE A 141 0.69 3.06 21.18
CA PHE A 141 1.93 2.34 20.98
C PHE A 141 1.98 1.04 21.78
N VAL A 142 1.65 1.10 23.08
CA VAL A 142 1.64 -0.10 23.95
C VAL A 142 0.62 -1.12 23.44
N ALA A 143 -0.60 -0.66 23.09
CA ALA A 143 -1.62 -1.56 22.56
C ALA A 143 -1.19 -2.25 21.24
N GLN A 144 -0.46 -1.55 20.37
CA GLN A 144 0.09 -2.17 19.16
C GLN A 144 1.18 -3.20 19.48
N LEU A 145 2.04 -2.94 20.46
CA LEU A 145 3.04 -3.92 20.88
C LEU A 145 2.41 -5.15 21.53
N ASP A 146 1.33 -4.98 22.30
CA ASP A 146 0.57 -6.09 22.87
C ASP A 146 -0.11 -6.91 21.76
N ALA A 147 -0.65 -6.25 20.74
CA ALA A 147 -1.17 -6.89 19.54
C ALA A 147 -0.12 -7.76 18.85
N ILE A 148 1.09 -7.23 18.62
CA ILE A 148 2.20 -7.98 18.01
C ILE A 148 2.56 -9.21 18.88
N SER A 149 2.58 -9.05 20.21
CA SER A 149 2.82 -10.18 21.13
C SER A 149 1.71 -11.23 21.06
N ASN A 150 0.46 -10.82 20.90
CA ASN A 150 -0.68 -11.74 20.74
C ASN A 150 -0.56 -12.51 19.42
N LEU A 151 -0.32 -11.79 18.31
CA LEU A 151 -0.19 -12.37 16.98
C LEU A 151 0.99 -13.35 16.89
N SER A 152 2.12 -13.05 17.52
CA SER A 152 3.31 -13.90 17.47
C SER A 152 3.11 -15.31 18.10
N ARG A 153 2.04 -15.51 18.87
CA ARG A 153 1.67 -16.79 19.49
C ARG A 153 0.64 -17.59 18.68
N LEU A 154 0.14 -17.02 17.58
CA LEU A 154 -0.90 -17.64 16.75
C LEU A 154 -0.32 -18.19 15.45
N PRO A 155 -0.95 -19.20 14.85
CA PRO A 155 -0.57 -19.74 13.55
C PRO A 155 -1.08 -18.81 12.41
N LEU A 156 -0.64 -17.56 12.42
CA LEU A 156 -1.00 -16.53 11.45
C LEU A 156 0.26 -15.83 10.98
N GLU A 157 0.50 -15.82 9.68
CA GLU A 157 1.57 -15.02 9.09
C GLU A 157 1.20 -13.54 9.16
N PHE A 158 2.13 -12.72 9.63
CA PHE A 158 1.95 -11.28 9.66
C PHE A 158 3.25 -10.52 9.37
N THR A 159 3.08 -9.36 8.77
CA THR A 159 4.14 -8.38 8.53
C THR A 159 3.86 -7.11 9.35
N CYS A 160 4.91 -6.51 9.86
CA CYS A 160 4.85 -5.16 10.40
C CYS A 160 5.28 -4.17 9.33
N SER A 161 4.33 -3.40 8.81
CA SER A 161 4.60 -2.38 7.78
C SER A 161 4.80 -1.00 8.38
N MET A 162 5.61 -0.15 7.75
CA MET A 162 5.81 1.23 8.18
C MET A 162 5.87 2.17 6.99
N VAL A 163 5.06 3.24 7.04
CA VAL A 163 5.17 4.35 6.09
C VAL A 163 6.35 5.23 6.51
N ILE A 164 7.31 5.37 5.62
CA ILE A 164 8.53 6.14 5.83
C ILE A 164 8.28 7.59 5.43
N THR A 165 8.15 8.46 6.42
CA THR A 165 8.05 9.91 6.32
C THR A 165 9.33 10.57 6.82
N GLN A 166 9.45 11.90 6.69
CA GLN A 166 10.57 12.66 7.26
C GLN A 166 10.69 12.50 8.78
N ASP A 167 9.56 12.32 9.48
CA ASP A 167 9.55 12.07 10.92
C ASP A 167 9.79 10.59 11.25
N SER A 168 9.06 9.69 10.61
CA SER A 168 9.11 8.27 10.97
C SER A 168 10.46 7.63 10.68
N VAL A 169 11.20 8.09 9.66
CA VAL A 169 12.53 7.59 9.34
C VAL A 169 13.53 7.76 10.48
N LEU A 170 13.37 8.81 11.29
CA LEU A 170 14.24 9.07 12.45
C LEU A 170 14.11 8.02 13.56
N HIS A 171 12.99 7.31 13.57
CA HIS A 171 12.63 6.32 14.59
C HIS A 171 12.51 4.90 14.03
N LEU A 172 12.91 4.69 12.78
CA LEU A 172 12.74 3.44 12.04
C LEU A 172 13.24 2.23 12.83
N CYS A 173 14.53 2.20 13.15
CA CYS A 173 15.15 1.05 13.82
C CYS A 173 14.64 0.85 15.24
N ASP A 174 14.26 1.92 15.95
CA ASP A 174 13.67 1.80 17.28
C ASP A 174 12.27 1.17 17.23
N ALA A 175 11.47 1.54 16.21
CA ALA A 175 10.16 0.93 15.99
C ALA A 175 10.28 -0.55 15.61
N VAL A 176 11.22 -0.88 14.70
CA VAL A 176 11.48 -2.27 14.30
C VAL A 176 11.97 -3.09 15.49
N GLN A 177 12.91 -2.57 16.30
CA GLN A 177 13.40 -3.26 17.49
C GLN A 177 12.27 -3.54 18.47
N ALA A 178 11.44 -2.54 18.78
CA ALA A 178 10.32 -2.71 19.71
C ALA A 178 9.32 -3.78 19.23
N ALA A 179 9.02 -3.82 17.93
CA ALA A 179 8.15 -4.85 17.35
C ALA A 179 8.83 -6.23 17.30
N HIS A 180 10.11 -6.28 16.95
CA HIS A 180 10.90 -7.51 16.92
C HIS A 180 10.99 -8.17 18.31
N ASP A 181 11.18 -7.37 19.36
CA ASP A 181 11.22 -7.84 20.75
C ASP A 181 9.88 -8.43 21.22
N ARG A 182 8.78 -8.07 20.52
CA ARG A 182 7.42 -8.60 20.74
C ARG A 182 7.06 -9.77 19.81
N GLY A 183 8.02 -10.25 19.02
CA GLY A 183 7.87 -11.44 18.20
C GLY A 183 7.60 -11.18 16.72
N ALA A 184 7.54 -9.93 16.24
CA ALA A 184 7.54 -9.66 14.82
C ALA A 184 8.82 -10.14 14.14
N ARG A 185 8.71 -10.65 12.92
CA ARG A 185 9.88 -11.15 12.16
C ARG A 185 9.99 -10.51 10.79
N GLN A 186 8.88 -10.23 10.12
CA GLN A 186 8.82 -9.67 8.78
C GLN A 186 8.46 -8.19 8.84
N PHE A 187 9.17 -7.37 8.04
CA PHE A 187 8.97 -5.93 8.03
C PHE A 187 8.92 -5.41 6.59
N SER A 188 7.98 -4.52 6.31
CA SER A 188 7.91 -3.80 5.03
C SER A 188 7.92 -2.30 5.21
N PHE A 189 8.53 -1.60 4.28
CA PHE A 189 8.67 -0.15 4.32
C PHE A 189 8.15 0.47 3.03
N THR A 190 7.25 1.43 3.16
CA THR A 190 6.71 2.17 2.01
C THR A 190 7.08 3.64 2.15
N PHE A 191 7.80 4.19 1.20
CA PHE A 191 8.06 5.63 1.19
C PHE A 191 6.74 6.40 1.03
N PHE A 192 6.56 7.42 1.86
CA PHE A 192 5.35 8.24 1.82
C PHE A 192 5.15 8.86 0.43
N ILE A 193 3.94 8.70 -0.07
CA ILE A 193 3.41 9.37 -1.26
C ILE A 193 2.03 9.86 -0.87
N ASP A 194 1.75 11.15 -1.09
CA ASP A 194 0.40 11.65 -0.92
C ASP A 194 -0.51 11.09 -2.02
N ASN A 195 -1.82 11.04 -1.78
CA ASN A 195 -2.77 10.49 -2.74
C ASN A 195 -2.84 11.33 -4.04
N ALA A 196 -3.54 10.81 -5.05
CA ALA A 196 -3.61 11.43 -6.36
C ALA A 196 -4.32 12.80 -6.36
N GLU A 197 -5.11 13.10 -5.33
CA GLU A 197 -5.90 14.31 -5.14
C GLU A 197 -5.19 15.37 -4.27
N SER A 198 -3.90 15.19 -3.95
CA SER A 198 -3.10 16.17 -3.22
C SER A 198 -3.14 17.54 -3.90
N LYS A 199 -3.25 18.59 -3.09
CA LYS A 199 -3.28 19.99 -3.56
C LYS A 199 -1.89 20.56 -3.82
N GLU A 200 -0.89 20.05 -3.11
CA GLU A 200 0.50 20.45 -3.28
C GLU A 200 1.07 19.79 -4.54
N LYS A 201 1.77 20.54 -5.38
CA LYS A 201 2.31 20.08 -6.66
C LYS A 201 3.76 20.50 -6.88
N ASP A 202 4.47 19.74 -7.73
CA ASP A 202 5.81 20.01 -8.23
C ASP A 202 6.80 20.46 -7.13
N CYS A 203 7.40 21.64 -7.25
CA CYS A 203 8.46 22.11 -6.34
C CYS A 203 7.99 22.26 -4.89
N GLU A 204 6.75 22.66 -4.65
CA GLU A 204 6.18 22.76 -3.29
C GLU A 204 6.07 21.38 -2.65
N TYR A 205 5.53 20.41 -3.38
CA TYR A 205 5.46 19.03 -2.93
C TYR A 205 6.86 18.45 -2.66
N LEU A 206 7.81 18.63 -3.59
CA LEU A 206 9.17 18.11 -3.47
C LEU A 206 9.95 18.75 -2.31
N ALA A 207 9.74 20.03 -2.05
CA ALA A 207 10.38 20.72 -0.93
C ALA A 207 9.88 20.19 0.43
N LYS A 208 8.61 19.83 0.50
CA LYS A 208 7.98 19.27 1.71
C LYS A 208 8.28 17.80 1.91
N HIS A 209 8.29 17.03 0.82
CA HIS A 209 8.42 15.57 0.82
C HIS A 209 9.65 15.12 0.04
N ASP A 210 10.82 15.74 0.30
CA ASP A 210 12.07 15.47 -0.40
C ASP A 210 12.41 13.98 -0.50
N PRO A 211 12.22 13.32 -1.66
CA PRO A 211 12.42 11.88 -1.80
C PRO A 211 13.89 11.49 -1.67
N PHE A 212 14.81 12.37 -2.05
CA PHE A 212 16.25 12.09 -1.99
C PHE A 212 16.75 12.12 -0.55
N ALA A 213 16.30 13.11 0.27
CA ALA A 213 16.61 13.15 1.69
C ALA A 213 16.04 11.96 2.43
N LEU A 214 14.81 11.56 2.08
CA LEU A 214 14.12 10.44 2.69
C LEU A 214 14.84 9.10 2.40
N ILE A 215 15.23 8.88 1.14
CA ILE A 215 16.02 7.69 0.75
C ILE A 215 17.37 7.69 1.49
N GLU A 216 18.07 8.80 1.56
CA GLU A 216 19.38 8.89 2.24
C GLU A 216 19.24 8.60 3.73
N ALA A 217 18.23 9.17 4.39
CA ALA A 217 17.96 8.92 5.81
C ALA A 217 17.60 7.44 6.07
N PHE A 218 16.80 6.83 5.21
CA PHE A 218 16.48 5.41 5.31
C PHE A 218 17.74 4.54 5.13
N LEU A 219 18.50 4.78 4.07
CA LEU A 219 19.69 3.99 3.75
C LEU A 219 20.81 4.13 4.79
N SER A 220 20.86 5.24 5.52
CA SER A 220 21.82 5.43 6.61
C SER A 220 21.57 4.50 7.81
N GLN A 221 20.42 3.86 7.88
CA GLN A 221 20.02 2.97 8.97
C GLN A 221 20.10 1.48 8.60
N ILE A 222 20.45 1.13 7.36
CA ILE A 222 20.41 -0.26 6.87
C ILE A 222 21.28 -1.20 7.72
N ASP A 223 22.48 -0.79 8.10
CA ASP A 223 23.39 -1.65 8.90
C ASP A 223 22.76 -1.94 10.28
N ARG A 224 22.13 -0.93 10.90
CA ARG A 224 21.42 -1.13 12.17
C ARG A 224 20.17 -1.99 11.97
N LEU A 225 19.42 -1.79 10.90
CA LEU A 225 18.23 -2.59 10.56
C LEU A 225 18.61 -4.06 10.34
N ASN A 226 19.67 -4.33 9.58
CA ASN A 226 20.18 -5.68 9.35
C ASN A 226 20.70 -6.34 10.65
N GLY A 227 21.09 -5.56 11.64
CA GLY A 227 21.43 -6.05 12.98
C GLY A 227 20.22 -6.50 13.80
N ILE A 228 19.00 -6.10 13.42
CA ILE A 228 17.75 -6.48 14.10
C ILE A 228 17.06 -7.65 13.39
N THR A 229 16.94 -7.58 12.06
CA THR A 229 16.24 -8.59 11.25
C THR A 229 16.79 -8.65 9.84
N ASP A 230 16.79 -9.86 9.27
CA ASP A 230 17.13 -10.11 7.85
C ASP A 230 15.91 -10.14 6.95
N ASP A 231 14.68 -10.19 7.50
CA ASP A 231 13.45 -10.32 6.74
C ASP A 231 12.72 -8.98 6.64
N TRP A 232 13.20 -8.14 5.71
CA TRP A 232 12.58 -6.87 5.41
C TRP A 232 12.71 -6.52 3.92
N TRP A 233 11.75 -5.70 3.42
CA TRP A 233 11.77 -5.17 2.05
C TRP A 233 11.19 -3.76 1.99
N VAL A 234 11.47 -3.08 0.88
CA VAL A 234 10.90 -1.78 0.54
C VAL A 234 9.91 -1.96 -0.59
N GLU A 235 8.71 -1.46 -0.37
CA GLU A 235 7.69 -1.37 -1.42
C GLU A 235 8.19 -0.43 -2.52
N TYR A 236 7.88 -0.80 -3.75
CA TYR A 236 8.37 -0.10 -4.91
C TYR A 236 7.58 1.19 -5.16
N SER A 237 8.02 2.30 -4.55
CA SER A 237 7.32 3.59 -4.64
C SER A 237 7.99 4.56 -5.62
N PHE A 238 9.31 4.77 -5.53
CA PHE A 238 10.03 5.71 -6.39
C PHE A 238 10.58 5.04 -7.65
N PRO A 239 10.67 5.78 -8.80
CA PRO A 239 11.33 5.26 -9.98
C PRO A 239 12.83 5.04 -9.74
N LEU A 240 13.41 4.00 -10.38
CA LEU A 240 14.80 3.62 -10.12
C LEU A 240 15.84 4.72 -10.42
N CYS A 241 15.51 5.68 -11.31
CA CYS A 241 16.38 6.82 -11.62
C CYS A 241 16.49 7.86 -10.49
N VAL A 242 15.69 7.74 -9.43
CA VAL A 242 15.85 8.56 -8.21
C VAL A 242 17.07 8.13 -7.42
N TYR A 243 17.33 6.82 -7.41
CA TYR A 243 18.48 6.23 -6.71
C TYR A 243 19.78 6.37 -7.48
N THR A 244 20.88 6.39 -6.77
CA THR A 244 22.22 6.17 -7.33
C THR A 244 22.49 4.66 -7.48
N GLU A 245 23.45 4.27 -8.30
CA GLU A 245 23.85 2.86 -8.45
C GLU A 245 24.26 2.23 -7.10
N ARG A 246 24.99 2.97 -6.26
CA ARG A 246 25.37 2.52 -4.92
C ARG A 246 24.15 2.26 -4.05
N GLN A 247 23.14 3.12 -4.10
CA GLN A 247 21.89 2.96 -3.34
C GLN A 247 21.08 1.74 -3.83
N LEU A 248 20.99 1.54 -5.15
CA LEU A 248 20.34 0.35 -5.71
C LEU A 248 21.06 -0.95 -5.32
N LYS A 249 22.38 -0.93 -5.22
CA LYS A 249 23.15 -2.08 -4.74
C LYS A 249 22.86 -2.41 -3.26
N LEU A 250 22.68 -1.39 -2.41
CA LEU A 250 22.28 -1.59 -1.01
C LEU A 250 20.87 -2.19 -0.87
N LEU A 251 19.99 -1.92 -1.83
CA LEU A 251 18.61 -2.42 -1.87
C LEU A 251 18.42 -3.65 -2.77
N GLU A 252 19.53 -4.27 -3.22
CA GLU A 252 19.45 -5.46 -4.07
C GLU A 252 18.75 -6.61 -3.35
N GLY A 253 17.71 -7.19 -3.98
CA GLY A 253 16.88 -8.21 -3.39
C GLY A 253 15.85 -7.70 -2.35
N ARG A 254 15.87 -6.40 -2.04
CA ARG A 254 14.99 -5.77 -1.02
C ARG A 254 13.87 -4.93 -1.60
N LEU A 255 13.88 -4.64 -2.89
CA LEU A 255 12.81 -3.91 -3.55
C LEU A 255 11.71 -4.88 -3.99
N ALA A 256 10.46 -4.58 -3.61
CA ALA A 256 9.29 -5.31 -4.08
C ALA A 256 9.13 -5.21 -5.61
N GLY A 257 8.32 -6.10 -6.16
CA GLY A 257 8.03 -6.15 -7.60
C GLY A 257 7.20 -4.97 -8.10
N PRO A 258 6.84 -4.98 -9.40
CA PRO A 258 6.09 -3.88 -10.01
C PRO A 258 4.68 -3.75 -9.42
N CYS A 259 4.21 -2.50 -9.37
CA CYS A 259 2.88 -2.14 -8.89
C CYS A 259 1.76 -2.85 -9.68
N GLN A 260 0.72 -3.31 -8.98
CA GLN A 260 -0.45 -3.98 -9.54
C GLN A 260 -1.20 -3.15 -10.60
N VAL A 261 -1.13 -1.81 -10.51
CA VAL A 261 -1.69 -0.90 -11.53
C VAL A 261 -0.99 -1.10 -12.89
N HIS A 262 0.34 -1.31 -12.88
CA HIS A 262 1.09 -1.60 -14.10
C HIS A 262 0.82 -3.00 -14.62
N LEU A 263 0.70 -3.99 -13.75
CA LEU A 263 0.42 -5.39 -14.10
C LEU A 263 -1.03 -5.63 -14.52
N GLN A 264 -1.98 -4.76 -14.13
CA GLN A 264 -3.42 -4.88 -14.40
C GLN A 264 -4.04 -6.21 -13.94
N ASN A 265 -3.46 -6.86 -12.94
CA ASN A 265 -3.91 -8.15 -12.41
C ASN A 265 -4.62 -8.02 -11.05
N ALA A 266 -4.91 -6.78 -10.62
CA ALA A 266 -5.68 -6.48 -9.43
C ALA A 266 -6.79 -5.45 -9.72
N ILE A 267 -7.77 -5.44 -8.84
CA ILE A 267 -8.80 -4.40 -8.75
C ILE A 267 -8.88 -3.89 -7.32
N THR A 268 -9.32 -2.65 -7.14
CA THR A 268 -9.68 -2.08 -5.86
C THR A 268 -11.16 -1.69 -5.88
N VAL A 269 -11.90 -2.03 -4.83
CA VAL A 269 -13.32 -1.67 -4.67
C VAL A 269 -13.46 -0.78 -3.45
N ASN A 270 -14.09 0.40 -3.63
CA ASN A 270 -14.33 1.34 -2.53
C ASN A 270 -15.70 1.12 -1.86
N THR A 271 -16.00 1.93 -0.83
CA THR A 271 -17.27 1.89 -0.07
C THR A 271 -18.51 2.24 -0.89
N ARG A 272 -18.36 2.71 -2.12
CA ARG A 272 -19.46 2.98 -3.07
C ARG A 272 -19.61 1.92 -4.14
N MET A 273 -18.96 0.75 -3.97
CA MET A 273 -18.91 -0.32 -4.97
C MET A 273 -18.22 0.10 -6.29
N GLU A 274 -17.45 1.17 -6.28
CA GLU A 274 -16.72 1.63 -7.45
C GLU A 274 -15.37 0.94 -7.56
N LEU A 275 -15.00 0.54 -8.77
CA LEU A 275 -13.65 0.11 -9.09
C LEU A 275 -12.72 1.31 -9.14
N LEU A 276 -11.59 1.21 -8.47
CA LEU A 276 -10.50 2.17 -8.49
C LEU A 276 -9.26 1.56 -9.15
N PRO A 277 -8.36 2.37 -9.73
CA PRO A 277 -7.04 1.90 -10.16
C PRO A 277 -6.20 1.32 -9.01
N CYS A 278 -6.20 1.99 -7.87
CA CYS A 278 -5.74 1.53 -6.56
C CYS A 278 -6.38 2.43 -5.48
N ASP A 279 -6.20 2.10 -4.21
CA ASP A 279 -6.74 2.84 -3.06
C ASP A 279 -6.21 4.27 -2.93
N MET A 280 -5.04 4.57 -3.49
CA MET A 280 -4.47 5.93 -3.55
C MET A 280 -5.16 6.85 -4.56
N PHE A 281 -6.01 6.33 -5.45
CA PHE A 281 -6.88 7.07 -6.38
C PHE A 281 -8.30 7.15 -5.79
N VAL A 282 -8.44 7.78 -4.63
CA VAL A 282 -9.62 7.70 -3.76
C VAL A 282 -10.93 8.16 -4.40
N ASP A 283 -10.89 9.12 -5.35
CA ASP A 283 -12.04 9.66 -6.05
C ASP A 283 -12.06 9.35 -7.56
N SER A 284 -11.16 8.48 -8.03
CA SER A 284 -11.04 8.12 -9.45
C SER A 284 -11.82 6.84 -9.80
N GLY A 285 -13.12 6.83 -9.54
CA GLY A 285 -14.00 5.71 -9.87
C GLY A 285 -14.02 5.40 -11.37
N LEU A 286 -13.72 4.17 -11.73
CA LEU A 286 -13.68 3.69 -13.12
C LEU A 286 -15.05 3.17 -13.58
N GLY A 287 -15.84 2.62 -12.68
CA GLY A 287 -17.17 2.06 -12.89
C GLY A 287 -17.64 1.36 -11.62
N ARG A 288 -18.92 1.03 -11.52
CA ARG A 288 -19.55 0.48 -10.31
C ARG A 288 -19.91 -0.99 -10.51
N LEU A 289 -19.53 -1.82 -9.56
CA LEU A 289 -19.95 -3.23 -9.50
C LEU A 289 -21.47 -3.32 -9.28
N GLY A 290 -22.09 -4.27 -9.94
CA GLY A 290 -23.54 -4.50 -9.90
C GLY A 290 -24.36 -3.66 -10.86
N SER A 291 -23.88 -2.48 -11.28
CA SER A 291 -24.58 -1.63 -12.28
C SER A 291 -23.83 -1.53 -13.60
N ASP A 292 -22.59 -1.00 -13.58
CA ASP A 292 -21.79 -0.85 -14.80
C ASP A 292 -21.10 -2.16 -15.19
N ILE A 293 -20.82 -3.01 -14.18
CA ILE A 293 -20.15 -4.30 -14.32
C ILE A 293 -20.99 -5.32 -13.53
N PRO A 294 -22.03 -5.91 -14.18
CA PRO A 294 -22.99 -6.79 -13.49
C PRO A 294 -22.36 -8.08 -12.95
N SER A 295 -21.39 -8.65 -13.66
CA SER A 295 -20.65 -9.83 -13.22
C SER A 295 -19.20 -9.81 -13.69
N TRP A 296 -18.39 -10.72 -13.20
CA TRP A 296 -16.98 -10.83 -13.61
C TRP A 296 -16.80 -11.13 -15.10
N ARG A 297 -17.81 -11.71 -15.76
CA ARG A 297 -17.75 -12.02 -17.19
C ARG A 297 -17.73 -10.78 -18.05
N GLU A 298 -18.47 -9.76 -17.65
CA GLU A 298 -18.48 -8.46 -18.32
C GLU A 298 -17.24 -7.59 -17.98
N LEU A 299 -16.46 -7.97 -16.96
CA LEU A 299 -15.26 -7.21 -16.57
C LEU A 299 -14.25 -7.10 -17.73
N GLY A 300 -14.08 -8.16 -18.52
CA GLY A 300 -13.17 -8.16 -19.67
C GLY A 300 -13.63 -7.16 -20.74
N GLU A 301 -14.91 -7.18 -21.11
CA GLU A 301 -15.51 -6.25 -22.05
C GLU A 301 -15.43 -4.82 -21.53
N TRP A 302 -15.79 -4.61 -20.26
CA TRP A 302 -15.73 -3.30 -19.63
C TRP A 302 -14.30 -2.74 -19.60
N ARG A 303 -13.30 -3.57 -19.29
CA ARG A 303 -11.87 -3.20 -19.37
C ARG A 303 -11.45 -2.88 -20.82
N GLY A 304 -12.05 -3.51 -21.82
CA GLY A 304 -11.86 -3.20 -23.24
C GLY A 304 -12.53 -1.89 -23.69
N SER A 305 -13.43 -1.32 -22.89
CA SER A 305 -14.15 -0.10 -23.25
C SER A 305 -13.22 1.09 -23.46
N ALA A 306 -13.60 1.98 -24.40
CA ALA A 306 -12.83 3.19 -24.70
C ALA A 306 -12.62 4.07 -23.46
N LYS A 307 -13.62 4.14 -22.58
CA LYS A 307 -13.59 4.91 -21.33
C LYS A 307 -12.51 4.36 -20.38
N TYR A 308 -12.55 3.06 -20.07
CA TYR A 308 -11.56 2.43 -19.19
C TYR A 308 -10.14 2.56 -19.76
N GLN A 309 -9.98 2.23 -21.04
CA GLN A 309 -8.68 2.28 -21.70
C GLN A 309 -8.09 3.70 -21.76
N ALA A 310 -8.92 4.73 -21.91
CA ALA A 310 -8.46 6.13 -21.89
C ALA A 310 -7.89 6.50 -20.51
N VAL A 311 -8.63 6.18 -19.44
CA VAL A 311 -8.20 6.46 -18.06
C VAL A 311 -6.94 5.69 -17.71
N MET A 312 -6.89 4.39 -18.01
CA MET A 312 -5.73 3.56 -17.68
C MET A 312 -4.48 3.92 -18.49
N ARG A 313 -4.63 4.38 -19.76
CA ARG A 313 -3.49 4.94 -20.52
C ARG A 313 -2.93 6.19 -19.86
N GLU A 314 -3.78 7.08 -19.36
CA GLU A 314 -3.32 8.27 -18.65
C GLU A 314 -2.62 7.91 -17.34
N ILE A 315 -3.19 7.02 -16.52
CA ILE A 315 -2.62 6.59 -15.25
C ILE A 315 -1.27 5.87 -15.45
N ARG A 316 -1.18 5.01 -16.47
CA ARG A 316 0.02 4.23 -16.78
C ARG A 316 0.98 4.95 -17.73
N ARG A 317 0.72 6.21 -18.04
CA ARG A 317 1.59 7.01 -18.90
C ARG A 317 3.00 7.06 -18.31
N ARG A 318 3.98 6.82 -19.15
CA ARG A 318 5.39 6.96 -18.78
C ARG A 318 5.67 8.41 -18.39
N PRO A 319 6.39 8.65 -17.29
CA PRO A 319 6.58 10.01 -16.77
C PRO A 319 7.46 10.88 -17.68
N SER A 320 8.27 10.27 -18.56
CA SER A 320 9.16 10.98 -19.48
C SER A 320 9.41 10.18 -20.75
N THR A 321 9.71 10.86 -21.85
CA THR A 321 10.18 10.23 -23.10
C THR A 321 11.49 9.46 -22.91
N ARG A 322 12.31 9.83 -21.93
CA ARG A 322 13.54 9.10 -21.55
C ARG A 322 13.27 7.68 -21.11
N CYS A 323 12.07 7.37 -20.60
CA CYS A 323 11.71 6.02 -20.20
C CYS A 323 11.66 5.04 -21.39
N SER A 324 11.41 5.53 -22.60
CA SER A 324 11.28 4.68 -23.79
C SER A 324 12.59 3.99 -24.21
N SER A 325 13.74 4.55 -23.85
CA SER A 325 15.07 4.00 -24.10
C SER A 325 15.79 3.56 -22.82
N CYS A 326 15.08 3.51 -21.69
CA CYS A 326 15.69 3.20 -20.41
C CYS A 326 15.87 1.68 -20.24
N ALA A 327 17.10 1.22 -20.00
CA ALA A 327 17.42 -0.18 -19.75
C ALA A 327 16.75 -0.77 -18.49
N GLN A 328 16.26 0.08 -17.59
CA GLN A 328 15.57 -0.32 -16.34
C GLN A 328 14.04 -0.33 -16.49
N LEU A 329 13.49 -0.06 -17.67
CA LEU A 329 12.05 0.13 -17.83
C LEU A 329 11.24 -1.09 -17.39
N ASP A 330 11.68 -2.29 -17.77
CA ASP A 330 10.99 -3.56 -17.46
C ASP A 330 10.95 -3.91 -15.96
N ARG A 331 11.81 -3.26 -15.17
CA ARG A 331 11.82 -3.35 -13.70
C ARG A 331 11.15 -2.15 -13.07
N CYS A 332 11.29 -0.97 -13.69
CA CYS A 332 10.91 0.32 -13.14
C CYS A 332 9.47 0.71 -13.46
N PHE A 333 8.96 0.41 -14.64
CA PHE A 333 7.64 0.85 -15.12
C PHE A 333 7.37 2.36 -14.96
N GLY A 334 8.38 3.15 -14.59
CA GLY A 334 8.25 4.57 -14.29
C GLY A 334 7.91 4.90 -12.83
N GLY A 335 7.96 3.92 -11.91
CA GLY A 335 7.60 4.10 -10.50
C GLY A 335 6.10 4.09 -10.26
N CYS A 336 5.68 4.48 -9.06
CA CYS A 336 4.25 4.55 -8.70
C CYS A 336 3.52 5.62 -9.54
N PRO A 337 2.39 5.28 -10.20
CA PRO A 337 1.64 6.25 -11.01
C PRO A 337 1.13 7.47 -10.23
N VAL A 338 0.88 7.32 -8.93
CA VAL A 338 0.41 8.41 -8.05
C VAL A 338 1.45 9.52 -7.91
N LEU A 339 2.74 9.19 -7.96
CA LEU A 339 3.81 10.20 -7.94
C LEU A 339 3.62 11.27 -9.00
N TRP A 340 3.23 10.84 -10.21
CA TRP A 340 3.07 11.71 -11.39
C TRP A 340 1.77 12.52 -11.38
N LYS A 341 0.97 12.36 -10.34
CA LYS A 341 -0.14 13.27 -10.00
C LYS A 341 0.31 14.37 -9.04
N ASN A 342 1.41 14.16 -8.33
CA ASN A 342 1.94 15.12 -7.35
C ASN A 342 3.05 16.00 -7.92
N TYR A 343 3.88 15.48 -8.83
CA TYR A 343 4.92 16.26 -9.51
C TYR A 343 5.25 15.68 -10.90
N SER A 344 5.80 16.52 -11.76
CA SER A 344 6.32 16.13 -13.07
C SER A 344 7.71 15.50 -12.97
N PHE A 345 8.10 14.70 -13.97
CA PHE A 345 9.45 14.14 -14.06
C PHE A 345 10.51 15.26 -14.17
N GLU A 346 10.20 16.30 -14.92
CA GLU A 346 11.05 17.48 -15.11
C GLU A 346 11.27 18.23 -13.78
N ALA A 347 10.22 18.41 -12.97
CA ALA A 347 10.33 19.01 -11.65
C ALA A 347 11.22 18.17 -10.73
N LEU A 348 11.04 16.84 -10.72
CA LEU A 348 11.86 15.90 -9.93
C LEU A 348 13.36 16.00 -10.33
N MET A 349 13.67 15.99 -11.63
CA MET A 349 15.06 16.06 -12.11
C MET A 349 15.69 17.43 -11.86
N SER A 350 14.94 18.52 -12.00
CA SER A 350 15.39 19.86 -11.64
C SER A 350 15.70 19.97 -10.15
N TYR A 351 14.83 19.44 -9.30
CA TYR A 351 15.04 19.41 -7.85
C TYR A 351 16.28 18.59 -7.47
N LYS A 352 16.51 17.44 -8.11
CA LYS A 352 17.73 16.64 -7.94
C LYS A 352 18.98 17.44 -8.26
N ALA A 353 19.00 18.12 -9.41
CA ALA A 353 20.15 18.92 -9.84
C ALA A 353 20.45 20.09 -8.88
N GLN A 354 19.42 20.76 -8.37
CA GLN A 354 19.57 21.83 -7.37
C GLN A 354 20.19 21.32 -6.06
N ARG A 355 19.74 20.16 -5.56
CA ARG A 355 20.34 19.53 -4.38
C ARG A 355 21.82 19.19 -4.58
N GLU A 356 22.18 18.62 -5.72
CA GLU A 356 23.56 18.27 -6.04
C GLU A 356 24.47 19.52 -6.14
N ALA A 357 23.96 20.60 -6.73
CA ALA A 357 24.66 21.88 -6.81
C ALA A 357 24.88 22.51 -5.43
N GLY A 358 23.84 22.53 -4.58
CA GLY A 358 23.94 23.05 -3.21
C GLY A 358 24.95 22.28 -2.35
N ARG A 359 25.05 20.96 -2.51
CA ARG A 359 26.04 20.13 -1.81
C ARG A 359 27.48 20.40 -2.25
N ARG A 360 27.73 20.78 -3.52
CA ARG A 360 29.05 21.13 -4.01
C ARG A 360 29.50 22.49 -3.45
N GLN A 361 28.58 23.43 -3.29
CA GLN A 361 28.85 24.76 -2.73
C GLN A 361 29.04 24.72 -1.19
N GLY A 362 28.35 23.87 -0.47
CA GLY A 362 28.47 23.71 0.99
C GLY A 362 29.69 22.88 1.45
N LYS A 363 30.50 22.36 0.51
CA LYS A 363 31.78 21.67 0.76
C LYS A 363 33.00 22.54 0.42
N ALA A 364 32.82 23.77 -0.04
CA ALA A 364 33.83 24.78 -0.21
C ALA A 364 33.81 25.77 0.98
#